data_9289def27755f2d2e858fca3b4b6749e
#
_entry.id   9289def27755f2d2e858fca3b4b6749e
#
_cell.length_a   1.000
_cell.length_b   1.000
_cell.length_c   1.000
_cell.angle_alpha   90.00
_cell.angle_beta   90.00
_cell.angle_gamma   90.00
#
_symmetry.space_group_name_H-M   'P 1'
#
loop_
_entity.id
_entity.type
_entity.pdbx_description
1 polymer ?
#
loop_
_entity_poly.entity_id
_entity_poly.type
_entity_poly.pdbx_seq_one_letter_code
_entity_poly.pdbx_strand_id
1 'polypeptide(L)'
;MDRKGLWPYTACFAERADRTGADELVNISIYDLSVWVLPLVLAITFHEAAHAFVADRLGDNTASQLGRVSFNPVRHIDPFGTLILPAMLLFAHSPFLFGYAKPVPVNFRKLNNPRLDMVWVALAGPVTNILLALAAAFAFHALPLVPASSAKWVADNLKNALVINAILAVFNMMPIPPLDGGRVAVGLLPRALAVPLSRLEPFGMLILIGLLILLPLAGSQFGLNLDVISAILRTLTGYVIQAVLFLTGNA
;
A
#
# COMPACT_ATOMS: atom_id res chain seq x y z
N MET A 1 25.10 -19.65 -17.94
CA MET A 1 23.80 -19.30 -17.30
C MET A 1 24.01 -18.03 -16.50
N ASP A 2 23.67 -16.91 -17.11
CA ASP A 2 24.02 -15.57 -16.63
C ASP A 2 22.96 -15.10 -15.63
N ARG A 3 23.40 -14.62 -14.45
CA ARG A 3 22.52 -14.16 -13.35
C ARG A 3 21.91 -12.76 -13.59
N LYS A 4 21.50 -12.46 -14.80
CA LYS A 4 20.91 -11.15 -15.18
C LYS A 4 19.41 -11.17 -15.41
N GLY A 5 18.68 -12.07 -14.74
CA GLY A 5 17.23 -12.16 -14.78
C GLY A 5 16.51 -11.35 -13.71
N LEU A 6 17.14 -10.34 -13.11
CA LEU A 6 16.45 -9.41 -12.23
C LEU A 6 15.85 -8.29 -13.08
N TRP A 7 14.53 -8.27 -13.14
CA TRP A 7 13.72 -7.26 -13.81
C TRP A 7 14.23 -5.83 -13.50
N PRO A 8 14.17 -4.87 -14.45
CA PRO A 8 14.78 -3.53 -14.34
C PRO A 8 14.21 -2.66 -13.21
N TYR A 9 13.30 -3.17 -12.40
CA TYR A 9 12.68 -2.42 -11.30
C TYR A 9 13.57 -2.27 -10.07
N THR A 10 14.47 -3.22 -9.79
CA THR A 10 15.47 -3.06 -8.74
C THR A 10 16.53 -2.02 -9.14
N ALA A 11 16.82 -1.91 -10.44
CA ALA A 11 17.72 -0.91 -10.97
C ALA A 11 17.13 0.51 -10.89
N CYS A 12 15.84 0.71 -11.16
CA CYS A 12 15.21 2.03 -11.14
C CYS A 12 15.18 2.67 -9.74
N PHE A 13 15.02 1.87 -8.67
CA PHE A 13 15.14 2.38 -7.29
C PHE A 13 16.60 2.61 -6.87
N ALA A 14 17.55 1.77 -7.33
CA ALA A 14 18.97 1.93 -7.04
C ALA A 14 19.59 3.08 -7.84
N GLU A 15 19.19 3.26 -9.10
CA GLU A 15 19.72 4.30 -10.00
C GLU A 15 19.28 5.72 -9.61
N ARG A 16 18.14 5.86 -8.92
CA ARG A 16 17.69 7.13 -8.35
C ARG A 16 18.40 7.48 -7.03
N ALA A 17 18.89 6.50 -6.30
CA ALA A 17 19.62 6.72 -5.05
C ALA A 17 21.08 7.18 -5.26
N ASP A 18 21.65 6.95 -6.44
CA ASP A 18 23.06 7.27 -6.73
C ASP A 18 23.26 8.65 -7.42
N ARG A 19 22.20 9.38 -7.72
CA ARG A 19 22.27 10.76 -8.22
C ARG A 19 22.24 11.76 -7.07
N THR A 20 23.33 11.82 -6.32
CA THR A 20 23.62 12.91 -5.40
C THR A 20 24.08 14.14 -6.16
N GLY A 21 23.14 14.86 -6.74
CA GLY A 21 23.35 16.20 -7.29
C GLY A 21 22.32 17.14 -6.66
N ALA A 22 22.74 18.06 -5.83
CA ALA A 22 21.92 18.99 -5.05
C ALA A 22 21.10 20.02 -5.90
N ASP A 23 21.03 19.87 -7.22
CA ASP A 23 20.43 20.84 -8.14
C ASP A 23 19.27 20.31 -9.00
N GLU A 24 18.85 19.05 -8.87
CA GLU A 24 17.58 18.63 -9.43
C GLU A 24 16.46 18.88 -8.43
N LEU A 25 15.95 20.11 -8.36
CA LEU A 25 14.56 20.39 -7.98
C LEU A 25 13.73 19.35 -8.71
N VAL A 26 13.03 18.50 -7.95
CA VAL A 26 12.20 17.41 -8.47
C VAL A 26 11.20 18.04 -9.43
N ASN A 27 11.55 18.08 -10.71
CA ASN A 27 10.68 18.58 -11.76
C ASN A 27 9.66 17.46 -12.03
N ILE A 28 8.71 17.30 -11.06
CA ILE A 28 7.62 16.34 -11.19
C ILE A 28 6.78 16.80 -12.35
N SER A 29 6.91 16.13 -13.48
CA SER A 29 6.09 16.45 -14.63
C SER A 29 4.62 16.11 -14.37
N ILE A 30 3.69 16.81 -15.03
CA ILE A 30 2.25 16.46 -14.99
C ILE A 30 2.06 14.99 -15.44
N TYR A 31 2.89 14.53 -16.35
CA TYR A 31 2.90 13.13 -16.77
C TYR A 31 3.24 12.19 -15.60
N ASP A 32 4.34 12.42 -14.88
CA ASP A 32 4.74 11.59 -13.74
C ASP A 32 3.66 11.59 -12.66
N LEU A 33 3.09 12.76 -12.37
CA LEU A 33 2.00 12.88 -11.41
C LEU A 33 0.80 12.03 -11.85
N SER A 34 0.41 12.09 -13.13
CA SER A 34 -0.76 11.37 -13.63
C SER A 34 -0.59 9.85 -13.60
N VAL A 35 0.61 9.33 -13.89
CA VAL A 35 0.86 7.88 -13.92
C VAL A 35 1.09 7.27 -12.52
N TRP A 36 1.31 8.10 -11.48
CA TRP A 36 1.44 7.63 -10.10
C TRP A 36 0.18 7.88 -9.27
N VAL A 37 -0.41 9.08 -9.37
CA VAL A 37 -1.54 9.49 -8.52
C VAL A 37 -2.80 8.73 -8.89
N LEU A 38 -3.07 8.53 -10.18
CA LEU A 38 -4.29 7.82 -10.60
C LEU A 38 -4.33 6.37 -10.09
N PRO A 39 -3.31 5.53 -10.30
CA PRO A 39 -3.28 4.18 -9.74
C PRO A 39 -3.32 4.16 -8.21
N LEU A 40 -2.62 5.08 -7.54
CA LEU A 40 -2.60 5.16 -6.08
C LEU A 40 -3.98 5.48 -5.51
N VAL A 41 -4.65 6.48 -6.05
CA VAL A 41 -6.00 6.89 -5.61
C VAL A 41 -7.00 5.76 -5.82
N LEU A 42 -6.93 5.07 -6.96
CA LEU A 42 -7.80 3.91 -7.20
C LEU A 42 -7.50 2.77 -6.22
N ALA A 43 -6.22 2.42 -6.05
CA ALA A 43 -5.81 1.34 -5.14
C ALA A 43 -6.32 1.55 -3.72
N ILE A 44 -6.12 2.75 -3.16
CA ILE A 44 -6.56 3.09 -1.80
C ILE A 44 -8.10 3.14 -1.72
N THR A 45 -8.76 3.73 -2.72
CA THR A 45 -10.23 3.85 -2.73
C THR A 45 -10.90 2.48 -2.71
N PHE A 46 -10.44 1.56 -3.57
CA PHE A 46 -11.00 0.21 -3.62
C PHE A 46 -10.68 -0.60 -2.38
N HIS A 47 -9.48 -0.45 -1.82
CA HIS A 47 -9.07 -1.06 -0.57
C HIS A 47 -10.00 -0.66 0.59
N GLU A 48 -10.21 0.64 0.80
CA GLU A 48 -11.09 1.16 1.86
C GLU A 48 -12.56 0.78 1.62
N ALA A 49 -13.02 0.85 0.37
CA ALA A 49 -14.37 0.44 0.01
C ALA A 49 -14.61 -1.05 0.29
N ALA A 50 -13.61 -1.91 0.11
CA ALA A 50 -13.69 -3.32 0.39
C ALA A 50 -13.87 -3.61 1.89
N HIS A 51 -13.12 -2.93 2.76
CA HIS A 51 -13.33 -3.01 4.22
C HIS A 51 -14.76 -2.62 4.59
N ALA A 52 -15.24 -1.48 4.07
CA ALA A 52 -16.59 -0.99 4.32
C ALA A 52 -17.65 -1.99 3.86
N PHE A 53 -17.51 -2.54 2.67
CA PHE A 53 -18.46 -3.48 2.08
C PHE A 53 -18.53 -4.79 2.87
N VAL A 54 -17.37 -5.35 3.25
CA VAL A 54 -17.34 -6.60 4.01
C VAL A 54 -17.86 -6.40 5.43
N ALA A 55 -17.53 -5.27 6.09
CA ALA A 55 -18.08 -4.92 7.40
C ALA A 55 -19.62 -4.83 7.38
N ASP A 56 -20.18 -4.15 6.38
CA ASP A 56 -21.63 -4.00 6.21
C ASP A 56 -22.31 -5.37 6.03
N ARG A 57 -21.71 -6.28 5.23
CA ARG A 57 -22.21 -7.65 5.03
C ARG A 57 -22.12 -8.52 6.28
N LEU A 58 -21.20 -8.22 7.18
CA LEU A 58 -20.98 -8.96 8.43
C LEU A 58 -21.67 -8.31 9.64
N GLY A 59 -22.54 -7.32 9.42
CA GLY A 59 -23.44 -6.75 10.46
C GLY A 59 -23.06 -5.34 10.93
N ASP A 60 -21.89 -4.81 10.55
CA ASP A 60 -21.52 -3.43 10.89
C ASP A 60 -21.87 -2.45 9.75
N ASN A 61 -23.03 -1.83 9.84
CA ASN A 61 -23.51 -0.82 8.90
C ASN A 61 -22.98 0.61 9.19
N THR A 62 -21.98 0.77 10.06
CA THR A 62 -21.47 2.10 10.46
C THR A 62 -20.93 2.87 9.25
N ALA A 63 -20.13 2.24 8.41
CA ALA A 63 -19.59 2.85 7.20
C ALA A 63 -20.70 3.20 6.18
N SER A 64 -21.68 2.31 6.04
CA SER A 64 -22.85 2.49 5.15
C SER A 64 -23.67 3.70 5.56
N GLN A 65 -24.00 3.84 6.85
CA GLN A 65 -24.74 4.97 7.39
C GLN A 65 -24.02 6.33 7.18
N LEU A 66 -22.69 6.31 7.15
CA LEU A 66 -21.86 7.48 6.88
C LEU A 66 -21.60 7.71 5.38
N GLY A 67 -22.20 6.89 4.51
CA GLY A 67 -22.00 6.95 3.07
C GLY A 67 -20.57 6.66 2.63
N ARG A 68 -19.82 5.86 3.43
CA ARG A 68 -18.40 5.53 3.20
C ARG A 68 -18.22 4.23 2.40
N VAL A 69 -19.28 3.46 2.17
CA VAL A 69 -19.29 2.34 1.21
C VAL A 69 -19.40 2.93 -0.19
N SER A 70 -18.28 3.38 -0.74
CA SER A 70 -18.27 4.17 -1.98
C SER A 70 -16.95 4.03 -2.71
N PHE A 71 -16.99 3.95 -4.03
CA PHE A 71 -15.82 4.05 -4.92
C PHE A 71 -15.47 5.50 -5.28
N ASN A 72 -16.11 6.49 -4.67
CA ASN A 72 -15.76 7.90 -4.85
C ASN A 72 -14.51 8.23 -4.03
N PRO A 73 -13.35 8.51 -4.68
CA PRO A 73 -12.09 8.78 -3.98
C PRO A 73 -12.18 9.97 -3.01
N VAL A 74 -12.98 10.99 -3.31
CA VAL A 74 -13.14 12.18 -2.47
C VAL A 74 -13.61 11.83 -1.06
N ARG A 75 -14.36 10.72 -0.92
CA ARG A 75 -14.84 10.26 0.40
C ARG A 75 -13.74 9.60 1.24
N HIS A 76 -12.61 9.25 0.63
CA HIS A 76 -11.46 8.59 1.26
C HIS A 76 -10.25 9.51 1.43
N ILE A 77 -10.33 10.76 0.93
CA ILE A 77 -9.29 11.76 1.14
C ILE A 77 -9.33 12.24 2.59
N ASP A 78 -8.18 12.20 3.25
CA ASP A 78 -7.91 12.92 4.48
C ASP A 78 -7.11 14.18 4.15
N PRO A 79 -7.61 15.39 4.46
CA PRO A 79 -6.90 16.62 4.11
C PRO A 79 -5.48 16.68 4.68
N PHE A 80 -5.29 16.18 5.90
CA PHE A 80 -3.96 16.17 6.52
C PHE A 80 -3.10 15.02 5.99
N GLY A 81 -3.58 13.79 6.08
CA GLY A 81 -2.79 12.59 5.74
C GLY A 81 -2.53 12.44 4.24
N THR A 82 -3.49 12.85 3.39
CA THR A 82 -3.39 12.65 1.95
C THR A 82 -2.76 13.84 1.22
N LEU A 83 -2.89 15.07 1.75
CA LEU A 83 -2.43 16.29 1.09
C LEU A 83 -1.33 17.02 1.88
N ILE A 84 -1.60 17.40 3.14
CA ILE A 84 -0.69 18.26 3.90
C ILE A 84 0.59 17.52 4.27
N LEU A 85 0.49 16.29 4.80
CA LEU A 85 1.65 15.52 5.24
C LEU A 85 2.62 15.18 4.09
N PRO A 86 2.18 14.66 2.92
CA PRO A 86 3.08 14.49 1.78
C PRO A 86 3.69 15.79 1.29
N ALA A 87 2.91 16.89 1.25
CA ALA A 87 3.42 18.18 0.86
C ALA A 87 4.50 18.69 1.84
N MET A 88 4.28 18.59 3.15
CA MET A 88 5.28 18.94 4.17
C MET A 88 6.57 18.14 4.02
N LEU A 89 6.45 16.82 3.77
CA LEU A 89 7.62 15.96 3.57
C LEU A 89 8.40 16.32 2.31
N LEU A 90 7.70 16.70 1.23
CA LEU A 90 8.32 17.21 0.00
C LEU A 90 9.06 18.53 0.26
N PHE A 91 8.43 19.50 0.94
CA PHE A 91 9.08 20.77 1.29
C PHE A 91 10.25 20.60 2.24
N ALA A 92 10.19 19.62 3.15
CA ALA A 92 11.28 19.28 4.05
C ALA A 92 12.40 18.49 3.36
N HIS A 93 12.34 18.24 2.04
CA HIS A 93 13.28 17.41 1.28
C HIS A 93 13.49 16.03 1.94
N SER A 94 12.43 15.49 2.55
CA SER A 94 12.47 14.18 3.18
C SER A 94 12.76 13.09 2.14
N PRO A 95 13.71 12.17 2.42
CA PRO A 95 13.97 11.03 1.55
C PRO A 95 12.77 10.05 1.50
N PHE A 96 11.80 10.23 2.39
CA PHE A 96 10.60 9.41 2.51
C PHE A 96 9.37 10.25 2.21
N LEU A 97 8.54 9.78 1.27
CA LEU A 97 7.20 10.30 1.06
C LEU A 97 6.21 9.36 1.75
N PHE A 98 5.46 9.88 2.71
CA PHE A 98 4.45 9.15 3.45
C PHE A 98 3.14 9.92 3.45
N GLY A 99 2.04 9.19 3.32
CA GLY A 99 0.69 9.73 3.44
C GLY A 99 -0.27 8.61 3.82
N TYR A 100 -1.45 8.99 4.30
CA TYR A 100 -2.51 8.04 4.60
C TYR A 100 -3.87 8.57 4.13
N ALA A 101 -4.75 7.64 3.80
CA ALA A 101 -6.14 7.94 3.50
C ALA A 101 -6.98 7.99 4.78
N LYS A 102 -8.13 8.63 4.70
CA LYS A 102 -9.12 8.61 5.79
C LYS A 102 -9.67 7.19 5.95
N PRO A 103 -9.35 6.47 7.03
CA PRO A 103 -9.76 5.09 7.18
C PRO A 103 -11.29 4.99 7.27
N VAL A 104 -11.84 3.89 6.77
CA VAL A 104 -13.25 3.59 6.92
C VAL A 104 -13.54 3.23 8.38
N PRO A 105 -14.54 3.85 9.02
CA PRO A 105 -14.89 3.51 10.39
C PRO A 105 -15.56 2.14 10.44
N VAL A 106 -14.93 1.20 11.14
CA VAL A 106 -15.46 -0.14 11.41
C VAL A 106 -15.68 -0.30 12.91
N ASN A 107 -16.90 -0.65 13.28
CA ASN A 107 -17.25 -0.96 14.67
C ASN A 107 -17.28 -2.48 14.87
N PHE A 108 -16.15 -3.04 15.23
CA PHE A 108 -16.01 -4.50 15.41
C PHE A 108 -17.02 -5.11 16.42
N ARG A 109 -17.60 -4.30 17.34
CA ARG A 109 -18.62 -4.78 18.29
C ARG A 109 -19.97 -5.05 17.64
N LYS A 110 -20.23 -4.48 16.46
CA LYS A 110 -21.46 -4.69 15.69
C LYS A 110 -21.40 -5.89 14.76
N LEU A 111 -20.21 -6.44 14.53
CA LEU A 111 -20.04 -7.63 13.69
C LEU A 111 -20.76 -8.83 14.31
N ASN A 112 -21.30 -9.73 13.48
CA ASN A 112 -22.01 -10.91 13.90
C ASN A 112 -21.13 -11.83 14.77
N ASN A 113 -19.87 -12.02 14.37
CA ASN A 113 -18.83 -12.71 15.12
C ASN A 113 -17.59 -11.81 15.22
N PRO A 114 -17.51 -10.91 16.22
CA PRO A 114 -16.53 -9.83 16.29
C PRO A 114 -15.09 -10.25 16.02
N ARG A 115 -14.70 -11.43 16.49
CA ARG A 115 -13.33 -11.90 16.36
C ARG A 115 -13.00 -12.44 14.97
N LEU A 116 -13.83 -13.31 14.41
CA LEU A 116 -13.59 -13.91 13.09
C LEU A 116 -13.94 -12.93 11.98
N ASP A 117 -15.02 -12.18 12.13
CA ASP A 117 -15.45 -11.21 11.13
C ASP A 117 -14.46 -10.06 11.01
N MET A 118 -13.78 -9.67 12.10
CA MET A 118 -12.67 -8.72 12.06
C MET A 118 -11.54 -9.21 11.11
N VAL A 119 -11.25 -10.51 11.09
CA VAL A 119 -10.24 -11.07 10.17
C VAL A 119 -10.69 -10.90 8.72
N TRP A 120 -11.95 -11.22 8.40
CA TRP A 120 -12.48 -11.07 7.05
C TRP A 120 -12.52 -9.61 6.60
N VAL A 121 -12.95 -8.71 7.49
CA VAL A 121 -12.93 -7.27 7.22
C VAL A 121 -11.50 -6.82 6.94
N ALA A 122 -10.53 -7.21 7.79
CA ALA A 122 -9.13 -6.81 7.63
C ALA A 122 -8.48 -7.39 6.35
N LEU A 123 -8.84 -8.61 5.95
CA LEU A 123 -8.34 -9.20 4.70
C LEU A 123 -8.92 -8.55 3.44
N ALA A 124 -10.10 -7.94 3.54
CA ALA A 124 -10.81 -7.41 2.36
C ALA A 124 -9.99 -6.40 1.56
N GLY A 125 -9.31 -5.47 2.22
CA GLY A 125 -8.44 -4.47 1.59
C GLY A 125 -7.27 -5.11 0.84
N PRO A 126 -6.39 -5.84 1.53
CA PRO A 126 -5.24 -6.50 0.90
C PRO A 126 -5.63 -7.45 -0.23
N VAL A 127 -6.70 -8.24 -0.08
CA VAL A 127 -7.22 -9.11 -1.16
C VAL A 127 -7.66 -8.28 -2.36
N THR A 128 -8.36 -7.16 -2.14
CA THR A 128 -8.75 -6.26 -3.22
C THR A 128 -7.53 -5.70 -3.95
N ASN A 129 -6.46 -5.34 -3.24
CA ASN A 129 -5.23 -4.89 -3.88
C ASN A 129 -4.59 -6.01 -4.73
N ILE A 130 -4.58 -7.27 -4.28
CA ILE A 130 -4.10 -8.38 -5.11
C ILE A 130 -4.95 -8.54 -6.37
N LEU A 131 -6.27 -8.44 -6.26
CA LEU A 131 -7.17 -8.51 -7.42
C LEU A 131 -6.94 -7.35 -8.40
N LEU A 132 -6.70 -6.14 -7.91
CA LEU A 132 -6.36 -4.98 -8.76
C LEU A 132 -4.98 -5.15 -9.42
N ALA A 133 -4.00 -5.71 -8.73
CA ALA A 133 -2.70 -6.04 -9.31
C ALA A 133 -2.83 -7.06 -10.45
N LEU A 134 -3.64 -8.12 -10.26
CA LEU A 134 -3.96 -9.10 -11.29
C LEU A 134 -4.68 -8.44 -12.48
N ALA A 135 -5.68 -7.60 -12.21
CA ALA A 135 -6.42 -6.90 -13.25
C ALA A 135 -5.51 -5.99 -14.08
N ALA A 136 -4.60 -5.24 -13.43
CA ALA A 136 -3.60 -4.41 -14.11
C ALA A 136 -2.66 -5.25 -14.98
N ALA A 137 -2.18 -6.39 -14.46
CA ALA A 137 -1.31 -7.29 -15.22
C ALA A 137 -2.05 -7.94 -16.40
N PHE A 138 -3.30 -8.36 -16.25
CA PHE A 138 -4.11 -8.83 -17.39
C PHE A 138 -4.36 -7.73 -18.43
N ALA A 139 -4.57 -6.48 -18.01
CA ALA A 139 -4.81 -5.37 -18.91
C ALA A 139 -3.60 -5.06 -19.82
N PHE A 140 -2.38 -5.50 -19.48
CA PHE A 140 -1.22 -5.41 -20.37
C PHE A 140 -1.43 -6.12 -21.70
N HIS A 141 -2.18 -7.21 -21.74
CA HIS A 141 -2.50 -7.93 -22.99
C HIS A 141 -3.35 -7.10 -23.96
N ALA A 142 -4.05 -6.08 -23.47
CA ALA A 142 -4.83 -5.17 -24.29
C ALA A 142 -4.02 -3.97 -24.82
N LEU A 143 -2.75 -3.79 -24.44
CA LEU A 143 -1.92 -2.68 -24.92
C LEU A 143 -1.80 -2.57 -26.45
N PRO A 144 -1.73 -3.68 -27.21
CA PRO A 144 -1.70 -3.58 -28.68
C PRO A 144 -2.95 -2.94 -29.29
N LEU A 145 -4.07 -2.88 -28.55
CA LEU A 145 -5.31 -2.25 -28.99
C LEU A 145 -5.35 -0.74 -28.69
N VAL A 146 -4.40 -0.25 -27.91
CA VAL A 146 -4.31 1.16 -27.50
C VAL A 146 -3.61 1.98 -28.61
N PRO A 147 -4.13 3.17 -28.98
CA PRO A 147 -3.46 4.03 -29.94
C PRO A 147 -2.02 4.38 -29.53
N ALA A 148 -1.08 4.39 -30.47
CA ALA A 148 0.34 4.59 -30.23
C ALA A 148 0.64 5.88 -29.43
N SER A 149 -0.18 6.94 -29.61
CA SER A 149 -0.04 8.22 -28.91
C SER A 149 -0.27 8.12 -27.39
N SER A 150 -1.09 7.17 -26.92
CA SER A 150 -1.43 6.98 -25.52
C SER A 150 -0.88 5.68 -24.92
N ALA A 151 -0.33 4.79 -25.75
CA ALA A 151 0.11 3.46 -25.32
C ALA A 151 1.14 3.52 -24.18
N LYS A 152 2.12 4.44 -24.26
CA LYS A 152 3.11 4.61 -23.21
C LYS A 152 2.47 5.03 -21.89
N TRP A 153 1.55 6.01 -21.90
CA TRP A 153 0.87 6.48 -20.70
C TRP A 153 0.02 5.38 -20.05
N VAL A 154 -0.71 4.61 -20.86
CA VAL A 154 -1.50 3.46 -20.38
C VAL A 154 -0.58 2.41 -19.77
N ALA A 155 0.52 2.05 -20.45
CA ALA A 155 1.48 1.07 -19.95
C ALA A 155 2.08 1.48 -18.60
N ASP A 156 2.49 2.75 -18.46
CA ASP A 156 3.06 3.27 -17.21
C ASP A 156 2.02 3.29 -16.08
N ASN A 157 0.75 3.62 -16.37
CA ASN A 157 -0.34 3.51 -15.39
C ASN A 157 -0.58 2.06 -14.94
N LEU A 158 -0.65 1.11 -15.87
CA LEU A 158 -0.86 -0.31 -15.54
C LEU A 158 0.31 -0.86 -14.71
N LYS A 159 1.54 -0.51 -15.10
CA LYS A 159 2.75 -0.88 -14.36
C LYS A 159 2.71 -0.36 -12.93
N ASN A 160 2.43 0.93 -12.75
CA ASN A 160 2.36 1.55 -11.44
C ASN A 160 1.18 0.99 -10.63
N ALA A 161 0.04 0.69 -11.28
CA ALA A 161 -1.08 0.02 -10.62
C ALA A 161 -0.68 -1.36 -10.08
N LEU A 162 0.02 -2.19 -10.87
CA LEU A 162 0.55 -3.48 -10.41
C LEU A 162 1.46 -3.31 -9.19
N VAL A 163 2.45 -2.41 -9.28
CA VAL A 163 3.45 -2.21 -8.21
C VAL A 163 2.81 -1.65 -6.94
N ILE A 164 1.99 -0.59 -7.06
CA ILE A 164 1.33 0.05 -5.91
C ILE A 164 0.42 -0.94 -5.18
N ASN A 165 -0.40 -1.68 -5.92
CA ASN A 165 -1.31 -2.64 -5.33
C ASN A 165 -0.56 -3.80 -4.66
N ALA A 166 0.54 -4.30 -5.24
CA ALA A 166 1.38 -5.30 -4.61
C ALA A 166 2.02 -4.79 -3.30
N ILE A 167 2.55 -3.55 -3.32
CA ILE A 167 3.12 -2.90 -2.11
C ILE A 167 2.04 -2.75 -1.04
N LEU A 168 0.87 -2.21 -1.38
CA LEU A 168 -0.22 -1.99 -0.42
C LEU A 168 -0.71 -3.30 0.20
N ALA A 169 -0.84 -4.37 -0.61
CA ALA A 169 -1.24 -5.68 -0.10
C ALA A 169 -0.22 -6.23 0.90
N VAL A 170 1.07 -6.21 0.56
CA VAL A 170 2.13 -6.73 1.43
C VAL A 170 2.28 -5.86 2.68
N PHE A 171 2.32 -4.53 2.53
CA PHE A 171 2.47 -3.60 3.64
C PHE A 171 1.35 -3.75 4.65
N ASN A 172 0.09 -3.73 4.19
CA ASN A 172 -1.06 -3.87 5.08
C ASN A 172 -1.18 -5.27 5.70
N MET A 173 -0.57 -6.31 5.11
CA MET A 173 -0.53 -7.66 5.70
C MET A 173 0.59 -7.86 6.73
N MET A 174 1.42 -6.85 7.00
CA MET A 174 2.39 -6.94 8.09
C MET A 174 1.67 -7.06 9.45
N PRO A 175 2.11 -7.95 10.35
CA PRO A 175 1.44 -8.21 11.63
C PRO A 175 1.72 -7.11 12.68
N ILE A 176 1.63 -5.86 12.27
CA ILE A 176 1.94 -4.67 13.07
C ILE A 176 0.70 -3.78 13.13
N PRO A 177 0.09 -3.53 14.31
CA PRO A 177 -0.95 -2.52 14.42
C PRO A 177 -0.39 -1.12 14.03
N PRO A 178 -1.15 -0.28 13.34
CA PRO A 178 -2.58 -0.36 13.04
C PRO A 178 -2.92 -1.00 11.69
N LEU A 179 -1.97 -1.68 11.03
CA LEU A 179 -2.15 -2.32 9.74
C LEU A 179 -3.17 -3.49 9.83
N ASP A 180 -3.75 -3.85 8.69
CA ASP A 180 -4.75 -4.92 8.61
C ASP A 180 -4.20 -6.26 9.09
N GLY A 181 -2.95 -6.58 8.74
CA GLY A 181 -2.26 -7.78 9.23
C GLY A 181 -2.14 -7.84 10.75
N GLY A 182 -2.04 -6.70 11.42
CA GLY A 182 -2.14 -6.62 12.88
C GLY A 182 -3.50 -7.05 13.40
N ARG A 183 -4.59 -6.63 12.76
CA ARG A 183 -5.96 -7.05 13.09
C ARG A 183 -6.22 -8.51 12.76
N VAL A 184 -5.71 -8.99 11.63
CA VAL A 184 -5.73 -10.43 11.29
C VAL A 184 -5.01 -11.24 12.38
N ALA A 185 -3.83 -10.81 12.80
CA ALA A 185 -3.08 -11.47 13.85
C ALA A 185 -3.86 -11.48 15.19
N VAL A 186 -4.46 -10.37 15.61
CA VAL A 186 -5.31 -10.29 16.81
C VAL A 186 -6.50 -11.25 16.70
N GLY A 187 -7.11 -11.37 15.53
CA GLY A 187 -8.24 -12.27 15.33
C GLY A 187 -7.88 -13.76 15.38
N LEU A 188 -6.70 -14.14 14.88
CA LEU A 188 -6.27 -15.54 14.74
C LEU A 188 -5.49 -16.05 15.97
N LEU A 189 -4.68 -15.22 16.61
CA LEU A 189 -3.81 -15.61 17.72
C LEU A 189 -4.60 -16.03 18.97
N PRO A 190 -4.08 -16.95 19.80
CA PRO A 190 -4.63 -17.23 21.12
C PRO A 190 -4.77 -15.95 21.95
N ARG A 191 -5.77 -15.90 22.85
CA ARG A 191 -6.08 -14.71 23.68
C ARG A 191 -4.86 -14.14 24.41
N ALA A 192 -3.96 -15.02 24.86
CA ALA A 192 -2.75 -14.64 25.57
C ALA A 192 -1.83 -13.73 24.76
N LEU A 193 -1.80 -13.89 23.42
CA LEU A 193 -1.01 -13.06 22.49
C LEU A 193 -1.86 -11.96 21.83
N ALA A 194 -3.13 -12.23 21.55
CA ALA A 194 -4.03 -11.28 20.92
C ALA A 194 -4.27 -10.03 21.79
N VAL A 195 -4.45 -10.20 23.11
CA VAL A 195 -4.72 -9.07 24.03
C VAL A 195 -3.53 -8.11 24.14
N PRO A 196 -2.29 -8.54 24.37
CA PRO A 196 -1.15 -7.61 24.34
C PRO A 196 -1.01 -6.91 23.00
N LEU A 197 -1.15 -7.63 21.86
CA LEU A 197 -1.04 -7.07 20.53
C LEU A 197 -2.09 -5.99 20.26
N SER A 198 -3.35 -6.23 20.64
CA SER A 198 -4.43 -5.25 20.47
C SER A 198 -4.22 -3.97 21.28
N ARG A 199 -3.53 -4.06 22.43
CA ARG A 199 -3.19 -2.89 23.26
C ARG A 199 -2.15 -1.98 22.60
N LEU A 200 -1.44 -2.45 21.59
CA LEU A 200 -0.50 -1.64 20.80
C LEU A 200 -1.18 -0.78 19.75
N GLU A 201 -2.44 -1.07 19.39
CA GLU A 201 -3.16 -0.35 18.30
C GLU A 201 -3.19 1.18 18.50
N PRO A 202 -3.41 1.75 19.70
CA PRO A 202 -3.36 3.20 19.91
C PRO A 202 -1.98 3.81 19.64
N PHE A 203 -0.92 3.03 19.77
CA PHE A 203 0.47 3.45 19.53
C PHE A 203 0.97 3.05 18.13
N GLY A 204 0.12 2.41 17.33
CA GLY A 204 0.50 1.79 16.07
C GLY A 204 1.16 2.76 15.08
N MET A 205 0.67 4.00 14.96
CA MET A 205 1.30 5.01 14.09
C MET A 205 2.71 5.38 14.60
N LEU A 206 2.91 5.49 15.90
CA LEU A 206 4.24 5.75 16.48
C LEU A 206 5.18 4.57 16.25
N ILE A 207 4.68 3.34 16.37
CA ILE A 207 5.44 2.12 16.07
C ILE A 207 5.87 2.10 14.62
N LEU A 208 4.96 2.40 13.68
CA LEU A 208 5.29 2.47 12.25
C LEU A 208 6.34 3.54 11.94
N ILE A 209 6.18 4.75 12.47
CA ILE A 209 7.16 5.83 12.32
C ILE A 209 8.51 5.40 12.92
N GLY A 210 8.49 4.78 14.10
CA GLY A 210 9.69 4.26 14.75
C GLY A 210 10.42 3.23 13.88
N LEU A 211 9.70 2.27 13.34
CA LEU A 211 10.28 1.18 12.55
C LEU A 211 10.71 1.61 11.14
N LEU A 212 9.94 2.49 10.49
CA LEU A 212 10.19 2.89 9.10
C LEU A 212 11.16 4.07 8.97
N ILE A 213 11.22 4.94 9.98
CA ILE A 213 12.01 6.19 9.91
C ILE A 213 13.10 6.20 10.99
N LEU A 214 12.71 6.10 12.27
CA LEU A 214 13.67 6.30 13.36
C LEU A 214 14.70 5.18 13.45
N LEU A 215 14.31 3.93 13.25
CA LEU A 215 15.22 2.79 13.33
C LEU A 215 16.30 2.81 12.22
N PRO A 216 15.97 2.99 10.92
CA PRO A 216 16.97 3.16 9.87
C PRO A 216 17.87 4.39 10.09
N LEU A 217 17.26 5.52 10.51
CA LEU A 217 18.01 6.76 10.77
C LEU A 217 19.02 6.57 11.93
N ALA A 218 18.61 5.96 13.04
CA ALA A 218 19.49 5.63 14.14
C ALA A 218 20.59 4.64 13.69
N GLY A 219 20.22 3.61 12.92
CA GLY A 219 21.19 2.64 12.38
C GLY A 219 22.28 3.30 11.55
N SER A 220 21.92 4.24 10.68
CA SER A 220 22.89 4.93 9.82
C SER A 220 23.93 5.73 10.61
N GLN A 221 23.57 6.28 11.78
CA GLN A 221 24.49 6.99 12.69
C GLN A 221 25.58 6.07 13.26
N PHE A 222 25.28 4.78 13.41
CA PHE A 222 26.20 3.76 13.90
C PHE A 222 26.82 2.91 12.79
N GLY A 223 26.63 3.28 11.51
CA GLY A 223 27.09 2.49 10.37
C GLY A 223 26.37 1.15 10.19
N LEU A 224 25.20 0.98 10.81
CA LEU A 224 24.39 -0.21 10.75
C LEU A 224 23.21 -0.02 9.77
N ASN A 225 22.98 -1.00 8.92
CA ASN A 225 21.78 -1.01 8.08
C ASN A 225 20.62 -1.68 8.84
N LEU A 226 19.82 -0.87 9.53
CA LEU A 226 18.64 -1.31 10.27
C LEU A 226 17.32 -1.15 9.48
N ASP A 227 17.40 -1.05 8.16
CA ASP A 227 16.22 -0.94 7.28
C ASP A 227 15.57 -2.32 7.02
N VAL A 228 15.23 -3.00 8.11
CA VAL A 228 14.68 -4.37 8.07
C VAL A 228 13.28 -4.39 7.44
N ILE A 229 12.45 -3.41 7.77
CA ILE A 229 11.07 -3.37 7.28
C ILE A 229 11.03 -3.16 5.77
N SER A 230 11.80 -2.21 5.24
CA SER A 230 11.86 -1.99 3.79
C SER A 230 12.48 -3.18 3.06
N ALA A 231 13.44 -3.88 3.67
CA ALA A 231 14.01 -5.08 3.09
C ALA A 231 12.98 -6.21 2.98
N ILE A 232 12.19 -6.45 4.05
CA ILE A 232 11.10 -7.43 4.06
C ILE A 232 10.04 -7.02 3.02
N LEU A 233 9.60 -5.77 3.04
CA LEU A 233 8.59 -5.25 2.14
C LEU A 233 9.02 -5.42 0.67
N ARG A 234 10.24 -5.04 0.34
CA ARG A 234 10.81 -5.17 -1.02
C ARG A 234 10.85 -6.63 -1.47
N THR A 235 11.31 -7.52 -0.62
CA THR A 235 11.42 -8.95 -0.92
C THR A 235 10.05 -9.58 -1.15
N LEU A 236 9.10 -9.37 -0.22
CA LEU A 236 7.76 -9.95 -0.32
C LEU A 236 6.96 -9.36 -1.49
N THR A 237 7.07 -8.04 -1.71
CA THR A 237 6.45 -7.38 -2.87
C THR A 237 7.01 -7.96 -4.17
N GLY A 238 8.32 -8.21 -4.24
CA GLY A 238 8.94 -8.86 -5.39
C GLY A 238 8.33 -10.23 -5.70
N TYR A 239 8.14 -11.07 -4.69
CA TYR A 239 7.48 -12.37 -4.86
C TYR A 239 6.01 -12.23 -5.30
N VAL A 240 5.26 -11.29 -4.73
CA VAL A 240 3.87 -11.04 -5.14
C VAL A 240 3.82 -10.61 -6.61
N ILE A 241 4.66 -9.67 -7.03
CA ILE A 241 4.72 -9.21 -8.43
C ILE A 241 5.06 -10.38 -9.36
N GLN A 242 6.08 -11.19 -9.03
CA GLN A 242 6.45 -12.36 -9.82
C GLN A 242 5.30 -13.36 -9.94
N ALA A 243 4.61 -13.64 -8.84
CA ALA A 243 3.45 -14.53 -8.84
C ALA A 243 2.32 -13.99 -9.73
N VAL A 244 2.01 -12.68 -9.63
CA VAL A 244 0.99 -12.03 -10.45
C VAL A 244 1.37 -12.11 -11.94
N LEU A 245 2.62 -11.78 -12.30
CA LEU A 245 3.09 -11.84 -13.69
C LEU A 245 3.04 -13.27 -14.24
N PHE A 246 3.44 -14.27 -13.44
CA PHE A 246 3.36 -15.68 -13.80
C PHE A 246 1.91 -16.12 -14.05
N LEU A 247 0.98 -15.78 -13.13
CA LEU A 247 -0.43 -16.15 -13.23
C LEU A 247 -1.13 -15.48 -14.43
N THR A 248 -0.64 -14.32 -14.86
CA THR A 248 -1.22 -13.55 -15.96
C THR A 248 -0.49 -13.78 -17.30
N GLY A 249 0.53 -14.64 -17.34
CA GLY A 249 1.29 -14.92 -18.56
C GLY A 249 2.17 -13.76 -19.04
N ASN A 250 2.59 -12.87 -18.14
CA ASN A 250 3.50 -11.75 -18.40
C ASN A 250 4.93 -12.00 -17.88
N ALA A 251 5.21 -13.21 -17.37
CA ALA A 251 6.52 -13.60 -16.84
C ALA A 251 7.49 -14.03 -17.93
#